data_4bf1787581df64d0f6f7a116ee0d3990
#
_entry.id   4bf1787581df64d0f6f7a116ee0d3990
#
_cell.length_a   1.000
_cell.length_b   1.000
_cell.length_c   1.000
_cell.angle_alpha   90.00
_cell.angle_beta   90.00
_cell.angle_gamma   90.00
#
_symmetry.space_group_name_H-M   'P 1'
#
loop_
_entity.id
_entity.type
_entity.pdbx_description
1 polymer ?
#
loop_
_entity_poly.entity_id
_entity_poly.type
_entity_poly.pdbx_seq_one_letter_code
_entity_poly.pdbx_strand_id
1 'polypeptide(L)'
;MNARPLILAVALLAAGCGAGSGGGGKTLVGAGSTLVAPLVAKWSFDYQRRAGVTVSYAAVGSGTGIAQIRSVDYAASEAPLTSDQVAACKGCVQIPWALAATLVAYHVKGVPNRLKLSGPLLAGIYLGKVTHWNDPAIRRLNPGVRLPPTAITPVFRSDGSGDTYALSDYLSKVSTVWKRTRGVSTAISFPTGAGGRGNAGVSAYLGRNDGAIGYLGISYVLGNHLDYALIENRAGKFPAPGVESIEAAAKAGNGVSITSPPASAPGAYPISTFSYAIVPKSSSNADALRAFLTYAVTTGQKFGPALQFAPLPARVLAADRATISRIR
;
A
#
# COMPACT_ATOMS: atom_id res chain seq x y z
N MET A 1 48.97 48.14 -45.16
CA MET A 1 49.28 46.70 -45.31
C MET A 1 48.00 45.93 -45.01
N ASN A 2 47.36 45.46 -46.07
CA ASN A 2 45.96 44.90 -45.97
C ASN A 2 46.07 43.37 -45.78
N ALA A 3 45.54 42.88 -44.63
CA ALA A 3 45.36 41.45 -44.41
C ALA A 3 43.91 41.05 -44.73
N ARG A 4 43.75 40.20 -45.75
CA ARG A 4 42.49 39.61 -46.17
C ARG A 4 42.18 38.39 -45.27
N PRO A 5 40.93 38.20 -44.79
CA PRO A 5 40.55 36.96 -44.12
C PRO A 5 40.24 35.85 -45.11
N LEU A 6 40.81 34.67 -44.87
CA LEU A 6 40.60 33.43 -45.58
C LEU A 6 39.24 32.84 -45.13
N ILE A 7 38.29 32.74 -46.04
CA ILE A 7 36.98 32.08 -45.77
C ILE A 7 37.20 30.58 -46.03
N LEU A 8 37.14 29.79 -44.97
CA LEU A 8 37.14 28.32 -45.00
C LEU A 8 35.69 27.82 -45.20
N ALA A 9 35.39 27.34 -46.38
CA ALA A 9 34.11 26.70 -46.69
C ALA A 9 34.11 25.29 -46.10
N VAL A 10 33.28 25.09 -45.06
CA VAL A 10 33.00 23.76 -44.48
C VAL A 10 31.84 23.14 -45.28
N ALA A 11 32.15 22.11 -46.06
CA ALA A 11 31.16 21.28 -46.75
C ALA A 11 30.43 20.42 -45.69
N LEU A 12 29.13 20.68 -45.45
CA LEU A 12 28.26 19.79 -44.68
C LEU A 12 27.96 18.54 -45.53
N LEU A 13 28.57 17.41 -45.18
CA LEU A 13 28.10 16.10 -45.56
C LEU A 13 26.82 15.77 -44.84
N ALA A 14 25.66 15.86 -45.49
CA ALA A 14 24.41 15.35 -45.01
C ALA A 14 24.46 13.81 -45.00
N ALA A 15 24.88 13.23 -43.86
CA ALA A 15 24.67 11.83 -43.60
C ALA A 15 23.16 11.62 -43.34
N GLY A 16 22.48 11.00 -44.31
CA GLY A 16 21.10 10.58 -44.16
C GLY A 16 20.97 9.57 -43.01
N CYS A 17 20.49 10.02 -41.84
CA CYS A 17 20.00 9.14 -40.81
C CYS A 17 18.72 8.49 -41.32
N GLY A 18 18.83 7.21 -41.69
CA GLY A 18 17.68 6.36 -41.97
C GLY A 18 16.74 6.46 -40.78
N ALA A 19 15.49 6.87 -41.04
CA ALA A 19 14.40 6.79 -40.12
C ALA A 19 14.16 5.31 -39.81
N GLY A 20 14.89 4.81 -38.80
CA GLY A 20 14.47 3.61 -38.08
C GLY A 20 13.11 3.91 -37.51
N SER A 21 12.06 3.24 -38.00
CA SER A 21 10.74 3.20 -37.38
C SER A 21 10.90 2.69 -35.96
N GLY A 22 11.18 3.60 -35.02
CA GLY A 22 11.14 3.33 -33.61
C GLY A 22 9.69 2.95 -33.28
N GLY A 23 9.45 1.64 -33.15
CA GLY A 23 8.21 1.13 -32.60
C GLY A 23 8.06 1.72 -31.22
N GLY A 24 7.27 2.79 -31.10
CA GLY A 24 6.93 3.40 -29.82
C GLY A 24 6.25 2.34 -28.96
N GLY A 25 7.04 1.73 -28.05
CA GLY A 25 6.52 0.72 -27.14
C GLY A 25 5.32 1.29 -26.40
N LYS A 26 4.22 0.53 -26.31
CA LYS A 26 3.05 0.94 -25.55
C LYS A 26 3.45 1.24 -24.11
N THR A 27 2.98 2.38 -23.58
CA THR A 27 3.23 2.78 -22.20
C THR A 27 1.89 2.75 -21.45
N LEU A 28 1.87 2.08 -20.30
CA LEU A 28 0.78 2.15 -19.33
C LEU A 28 1.18 3.06 -18.18
N VAL A 29 0.34 4.01 -17.84
CA VAL A 29 0.56 4.97 -16.75
C VAL A 29 -0.38 4.66 -15.61
N GLY A 30 0.16 4.45 -14.42
CA GLY A 30 -0.60 4.20 -13.21
C GLY A 30 -0.21 5.14 -12.07
N ALA A 31 -1.11 5.31 -11.10
CA ALA A 31 -0.86 6.11 -9.91
C ALA A 31 -1.62 5.57 -8.70
N GLY A 32 -1.14 5.82 -7.49
CA GLY A 32 -1.91 5.50 -6.29
C GLY A 32 -1.11 4.98 -5.12
N SER A 33 -1.59 3.90 -4.52
CA SER A 33 -1.10 3.32 -3.28
C SER A 33 0.41 3.19 -3.21
N THR A 34 0.98 3.69 -2.11
CA THR A 34 2.39 3.46 -1.78
C THR A 34 2.63 2.07 -1.18
N LEU A 35 1.61 1.42 -0.60
CA LEU A 35 1.74 0.07 -0.04
C LEU A 35 2.14 -0.93 -1.14
N VAL A 36 1.45 -0.93 -2.27
CA VAL A 36 1.68 -1.88 -3.37
C VAL A 36 2.84 -1.49 -4.29
N ALA A 37 3.36 -0.26 -4.19
CA ALA A 37 4.40 0.27 -5.07
C ALA A 37 5.65 -0.64 -5.21
N PRO A 38 6.20 -1.27 -4.15
CA PRO A 38 7.33 -2.18 -4.30
C PRO A 38 7.04 -3.37 -5.23
N LEU A 39 5.83 -3.92 -5.17
CA LEU A 39 5.41 -5.05 -6.00
C LEU A 39 5.15 -4.60 -7.45
N VAL A 40 4.50 -3.45 -7.64
CA VAL A 40 4.29 -2.86 -8.98
C VAL A 40 5.62 -2.58 -9.66
N ALA A 41 6.62 -2.09 -8.94
CA ALA A 41 7.97 -1.88 -9.49
C ALA A 41 8.60 -3.18 -10.02
N LYS A 42 8.45 -4.30 -9.28
CA LYS A 42 8.91 -5.63 -9.74
C LYS A 42 8.13 -6.10 -10.96
N TRP A 43 6.83 -5.91 -10.98
CA TRP A 43 5.97 -6.24 -12.12
C TRP A 43 6.34 -5.42 -13.36
N SER A 44 6.51 -4.11 -13.21
CA SER A 44 6.87 -3.20 -14.32
C SER A 44 8.16 -3.63 -14.98
N PHE A 45 9.19 -3.91 -14.18
CA PHE A 45 10.50 -4.35 -14.67
C PHE A 45 10.43 -5.70 -15.42
N ASP A 46 9.80 -6.74 -14.82
CA ASP A 46 9.69 -8.07 -15.44
C ASP A 46 8.78 -8.03 -16.67
N TYR A 47 7.68 -7.26 -16.60
CA TYR A 47 6.72 -7.19 -17.71
C TYR A 47 7.28 -6.46 -18.93
N GLN A 48 8.04 -5.38 -18.72
CA GLN A 48 8.73 -4.70 -19.83
C GLN A 48 9.69 -5.65 -20.57
N ARG A 49 10.43 -6.47 -19.83
CA ARG A 49 11.34 -7.46 -20.45
C ARG A 49 10.62 -8.56 -21.20
N ARG A 50 9.39 -8.93 -20.79
CA ARG A 50 8.60 -10.00 -21.41
C ARG A 50 7.77 -9.56 -22.60
N ALA A 51 7.15 -8.38 -22.46
CA ALA A 51 6.12 -7.90 -23.38
C ALA A 51 6.51 -6.65 -24.15
N GLY A 52 7.66 -6.03 -23.85
CA GLY A 52 8.09 -4.76 -24.48
C GLY A 52 7.19 -3.56 -24.10
N VAL A 53 6.30 -3.71 -23.09
CA VAL A 53 5.39 -2.66 -22.64
C VAL A 53 5.99 -1.97 -21.44
N THR A 54 6.14 -0.65 -21.50
CA THR A 54 6.57 0.17 -20.36
C THR A 54 5.37 0.36 -19.42
N VAL A 55 5.57 0.09 -18.13
CA VAL A 55 4.58 0.37 -17.08
C VAL A 55 5.17 1.39 -16.13
N SER A 56 4.64 2.61 -16.16
CA SER A 56 5.03 3.71 -15.27
C SER A 56 4.04 3.79 -14.10
N TYR A 57 4.54 3.94 -12.87
CA TYR A 57 3.69 4.02 -11.69
C TYR A 57 4.14 5.12 -10.73
N ALA A 58 3.23 6.05 -10.43
CA ALA A 58 3.44 7.11 -9.46
C ALA A 58 2.86 6.73 -8.08
N ALA A 59 3.72 6.48 -7.11
CA ALA A 59 3.32 6.14 -5.73
C ALA A 59 2.93 7.41 -4.94
N VAL A 60 1.74 7.95 -5.20
CA VAL A 60 1.24 9.24 -4.68
C VAL A 60 0.21 9.13 -3.56
N GLY A 61 -0.13 7.91 -3.16
CA GLY A 61 -1.18 7.57 -2.20
C GLY A 61 -2.52 7.24 -2.88
N SER A 62 -3.31 6.38 -2.23
CA SER A 62 -4.57 5.84 -2.77
C SER A 62 -5.57 6.95 -3.15
N GLY A 63 -5.74 7.95 -2.28
CA GLY A 63 -6.67 9.06 -2.52
C GLY A 63 -6.31 9.87 -3.77
N THR A 64 -5.03 10.21 -3.95
CA THR A 64 -4.54 10.92 -5.13
C THR A 64 -4.68 10.06 -6.39
N GLY A 65 -4.34 8.76 -6.31
CA GLY A 65 -4.49 7.83 -7.42
C GLY A 65 -5.93 7.73 -7.90
N ILE A 66 -6.89 7.57 -6.98
CA ILE A 66 -8.33 7.55 -7.32
C ILE A 66 -8.77 8.87 -7.97
N ALA A 67 -8.33 10.01 -7.44
CA ALA A 67 -8.66 11.32 -8.00
C ALA A 67 -8.12 11.51 -9.45
N GLN A 68 -7.00 10.87 -9.77
CA GLN A 68 -6.35 10.93 -11.08
C GLN A 68 -6.82 9.87 -12.07
N ILE A 69 -7.80 9.02 -11.73
CA ILE A 69 -8.20 7.86 -12.56
C ILE A 69 -8.62 8.22 -13.99
N ARG A 70 -9.02 9.46 -14.23
CA ARG A 70 -9.38 9.95 -15.57
C ARG A 70 -8.17 10.40 -16.42
N SER A 71 -6.99 10.50 -15.79
CA SER A 71 -5.74 10.98 -16.41
C SER A 71 -4.67 9.89 -16.46
N VAL A 72 -4.95 8.69 -15.94
CA VAL A 72 -4.06 7.54 -15.94
C VAL A 72 -4.79 6.31 -16.46
N ASP A 73 -4.05 5.29 -16.89
CA ASP A 73 -4.65 4.03 -17.38
C ASP A 73 -5.24 3.21 -16.22
N TYR A 74 -4.60 3.28 -15.05
CA TYR A 74 -5.08 2.60 -13.84
C TYR A 74 -4.68 3.35 -12.56
N ALA A 75 -5.49 3.22 -11.53
CA ALA A 75 -5.12 3.63 -10.17
C ALA A 75 -4.93 2.41 -9.26
N ALA A 76 -4.28 2.60 -8.12
CA ALA A 76 -4.16 1.57 -7.09
C ALA A 76 -4.60 2.08 -5.71
N SER A 77 -5.35 1.25 -4.97
CA SER A 77 -5.86 1.57 -3.63
C SER A 77 -6.12 0.32 -2.82
N GLU A 78 -5.97 0.39 -1.49
CA GLU A 78 -6.45 -0.64 -0.55
C GLU A 78 -7.86 -0.34 -0.03
N ALA A 79 -8.40 0.84 -0.32
CA ALA A 79 -9.79 1.17 -0.02
C ALA A 79 -10.71 0.78 -1.19
N PRO A 80 -11.89 0.20 -0.92
CA PRO A 80 -12.95 0.10 -1.91
C PRO A 80 -13.37 1.49 -2.39
N LEU A 81 -13.76 1.60 -3.67
CA LEU A 81 -14.37 2.83 -4.17
C LEU A 81 -15.72 3.07 -3.50
N THR A 82 -15.98 4.31 -3.13
CA THR A 82 -17.32 4.74 -2.72
C THR A 82 -18.25 4.83 -3.95
N SER A 83 -19.56 4.87 -3.71
CA SER A 83 -20.55 5.05 -4.78
C SER A 83 -20.25 6.29 -5.63
N ASP A 84 -19.89 7.41 -4.98
CA ASP A 84 -19.57 8.67 -5.66
C ASP A 84 -18.29 8.55 -6.50
N GLN A 85 -17.28 7.83 -6.02
CA GLN A 85 -16.04 7.58 -6.77
C GLN A 85 -16.31 6.69 -7.99
N VAL A 86 -17.18 5.67 -7.85
CA VAL A 86 -17.61 4.82 -8.99
C VAL A 86 -18.37 5.66 -10.02
N ALA A 87 -19.25 6.54 -9.58
CA ALA A 87 -19.99 7.45 -10.47
C ALA A 87 -19.04 8.43 -11.17
N ALA A 88 -18.11 9.04 -10.42
CA ALA A 88 -17.14 10.01 -10.95
C ALA A 88 -16.22 9.42 -12.02
N CYS A 89 -15.85 8.16 -11.92
CA CYS A 89 -15.02 7.47 -12.91
C CYS A 89 -15.81 6.79 -14.04
N LYS A 90 -17.11 7.05 -14.14
CA LYS A 90 -18.00 6.53 -15.19
C LYS A 90 -17.98 5.00 -15.33
N GLY A 91 -17.96 4.30 -14.19
CA GLY A 91 -18.07 2.85 -14.14
C GLY A 91 -16.73 2.12 -14.10
N CYS A 92 -15.77 2.58 -13.32
CA CYS A 92 -14.55 1.83 -13.03
C CYS A 92 -14.84 0.48 -12.37
N VAL A 93 -13.97 -0.47 -12.64
CA VAL A 93 -13.92 -1.74 -11.94
C VAL A 93 -12.73 -1.78 -11.00
N GLN A 94 -12.88 -2.50 -9.89
CA GLN A 94 -11.81 -2.80 -8.93
C GLN A 94 -11.43 -4.27 -9.05
N ILE A 95 -10.16 -4.53 -9.21
CA ILE A 95 -9.59 -5.86 -9.39
C ILE A 95 -8.59 -6.07 -8.26
N PRO A 96 -8.85 -6.98 -7.30
CA PRO A 96 -7.86 -7.39 -6.33
C PRO A 96 -6.61 -7.93 -7.04
N TRP A 97 -5.48 -7.29 -6.93
CA TRP A 97 -4.27 -7.72 -7.63
C TRP A 97 -3.09 -8.04 -6.71
N ALA A 98 -3.20 -7.65 -5.45
CA ALA A 98 -2.22 -7.99 -4.43
C ALA A 98 -2.90 -8.15 -3.07
N LEU A 99 -2.27 -8.91 -2.19
CA LEU A 99 -2.72 -9.20 -0.84
C LEU A 99 -1.57 -8.92 0.13
N ALA A 100 -1.78 -7.98 1.06
CA ALA A 100 -0.75 -7.47 1.96
C ALA A 100 -1.28 -7.21 3.37
N ALA A 101 -0.46 -6.59 4.20
CA ALA A 101 -0.83 -6.10 5.52
C ALA A 101 -0.28 -4.70 5.78
N THR A 102 -1.04 -3.93 6.55
CA THR A 102 -0.56 -2.72 7.23
C THR A 102 -0.07 -3.10 8.61
N LEU A 103 1.20 -2.86 8.91
CA LEU A 103 1.80 -3.12 10.21
C LEU A 103 1.80 -1.86 11.06
N VAL A 104 1.81 -2.07 12.37
CA VAL A 104 2.04 -1.01 13.35
C VAL A 104 3.50 -1.08 13.78
N ALA A 105 4.30 -0.14 13.32
CA ALA A 105 5.71 -0.04 13.67
C ALA A 105 5.96 1.04 14.73
N TYR A 106 7.04 0.92 15.47
CA TYR A 106 7.43 1.89 16.51
C TYR A 106 8.93 2.05 16.58
N HIS A 107 9.36 3.11 17.23
CA HIS A 107 10.74 3.35 17.61
C HIS A 107 10.80 3.82 19.07
N VAL A 108 11.31 2.96 19.96
CA VAL A 108 11.46 3.26 21.39
C VAL A 108 12.78 2.70 21.87
N LYS A 109 13.66 3.57 22.30
CA LYS A 109 15.01 3.17 22.76
C LYS A 109 14.94 2.17 23.90
N GLY A 110 15.67 1.07 23.77
CA GLY A 110 15.76 0.02 24.79
C GLY A 110 14.53 -0.87 24.91
N VAL A 111 13.55 -0.74 24.02
CA VAL A 111 12.38 -1.61 23.97
C VAL A 111 12.57 -2.64 22.87
N PRO A 112 12.35 -3.95 23.16
CA PRO A 112 12.52 -5.01 22.16
C PRO A 112 11.45 -4.94 21.06
N ASN A 113 11.79 -5.46 19.88
CA ASN A 113 10.82 -5.70 18.80
C ASN A 113 9.67 -6.63 19.24
N ARG A 114 8.52 -6.52 18.59
CA ARG A 114 7.33 -7.36 18.78
C ARG A 114 6.59 -7.14 20.11
N LEU A 115 6.49 -5.88 20.58
CA LEU A 115 5.54 -5.55 21.63
C LEU A 115 4.13 -5.99 21.26
N LYS A 116 3.38 -6.49 22.22
CA LYS A 116 1.97 -6.85 22.06
C LYS A 116 1.07 -5.65 22.30
N LEU A 117 0.16 -5.36 21.38
CA LEU A 117 -0.85 -4.33 21.51
C LEU A 117 -2.22 -4.91 21.17
N SER A 118 -3.22 -4.64 22.03
CA SER A 118 -4.61 -4.98 21.69
C SER A 118 -5.25 -3.91 20.80
N GLY A 119 -6.31 -4.26 20.09
CA GLY A 119 -7.01 -3.32 19.22
C GLY A 119 -7.57 -2.10 19.97
N PRO A 120 -8.26 -2.27 21.13
CA PRO A 120 -8.72 -1.14 21.93
C PRO A 120 -7.60 -0.25 22.46
N LEU A 121 -6.45 -0.84 22.83
CA LEU A 121 -5.25 -0.10 23.25
C LEU A 121 -4.68 0.73 22.11
N LEU A 122 -4.55 0.15 20.92
CA LEU A 122 -4.10 0.85 19.72
C LEU A 122 -5.04 2.01 19.34
N ALA A 123 -6.36 1.79 19.44
CA ALA A 123 -7.34 2.86 19.27
C ALA A 123 -7.15 3.97 20.32
N GLY A 124 -6.86 3.62 21.59
CA GLY A 124 -6.56 4.57 22.67
C GLY A 124 -5.33 5.44 22.36
N ILE A 125 -4.28 4.86 21.79
CA ILE A 125 -3.09 5.59 21.37
C ILE A 125 -3.44 6.63 20.28
N TYR A 126 -4.09 6.21 19.20
CA TYR A 126 -4.47 7.12 18.11
C TYR A 126 -5.59 8.11 18.45
N LEU A 127 -6.33 7.90 19.54
CA LEU A 127 -7.29 8.84 20.11
C LEU A 127 -6.64 9.80 21.14
N GLY A 128 -5.34 9.69 21.41
CA GLY A 128 -4.60 10.49 22.39
C GLY A 128 -4.97 10.21 23.85
N LYS A 129 -5.54 9.03 24.12
CA LYS A 129 -5.90 8.59 25.49
C LYS A 129 -4.77 7.83 26.20
N VAL A 130 -3.93 7.15 25.45
CA VAL A 130 -2.72 6.47 25.92
C VAL A 130 -1.54 7.25 25.37
N THR A 131 -0.81 7.92 26.26
CA THR A 131 0.16 8.96 25.88
C THR A 131 1.60 8.62 26.24
N HIS A 132 1.85 7.53 26.96
CA HIS A 132 3.20 7.12 27.38
C HIS A 132 3.40 5.61 27.18
N TRP A 133 4.63 5.22 26.82
CA TRP A 133 4.96 3.81 26.60
C TRP A 133 4.87 2.96 27.86
N ASN A 134 5.09 3.54 29.03
CA ASN A 134 4.96 2.83 30.32
C ASN A 134 3.50 2.78 30.85
N ASP A 135 2.50 3.05 30.02
CA ASP A 135 1.09 2.93 30.40
C ASP A 135 0.78 1.54 30.96
N PRO A 136 0.01 1.44 32.07
CA PRO A 136 -0.35 0.15 32.66
C PRO A 136 -0.99 -0.86 31.72
N ALA A 137 -1.73 -0.39 30.70
CA ALA A 137 -2.36 -1.27 29.71
C ALA A 137 -1.30 -1.89 28.75
N ILE A 138 -0.26 -1.13 28.37
CA ILE A 138 0.85 -1.66 27.58
C ILE A 138 1.67 -2.66 28.42
N ARG A 139 1.97 -2.32 29.67
CA ARG A 139 2.72 -3.20 30.60
C ARG A 139 2.03 -4.55 30.81
N ARG A 140 0.71 -4.57 30.98
CA ARG A 140 -0.05 -5.83 31.19
C ARG A 140 0.09 -6.81 30.02
N LEU A 141 0.16 -6.31 28.79
CA LEU A 141 0.33 -7.15 27.61
C LEU A 141 1.79 -7.59 27.40
N ASN A 142 2.74 -6.92 28.06
CA ASN A 142 4.18 -7.13 27.86
C ASN A 142 4.90 -7.35 29.22
N PRO A 143 4.53 -8.40 29.98
CA PRO A 143 5.18 -8.68 31.26
C PRO A 143 6.67 -8.94 31.04
N GLY A 144 7.52 -8.40 31.93
CA GLY A 144 8.97 -8.53 31.85
C GLY A 144 9.67 -7.53 30.91
N VAL A 145 8.94 -6.78 30.11
CA VAL A 145 9.52 -5.71 29.27
C VAL A 145 9.63 -4.43 30.09
N ARG A 146 10.85 -3.87 30.17
CA ARG A 146 11.08 -2.54 30.76
C ARG A 146 10.64 -1.45 29.81
N LEU A 147 9.48 -0.86 30.05
CA LEU A 147 8.93 0.23 29.25
C LEU A 147 9.31 1.59 29.85
N PRO A 148 9.94 2.50 29.07
CA PRO A 148 10.33 3.82 29.55
C PRO A 148 9.11 4.76 29.69
N PRO A 149 9.21 5.84 30.48
CA PRO A 149 8.18 6.87 30.58
C PRO A 149 8.20 7.83 29.37
N THR A 150 8.66 7.38 28.22
CA THR A 150 8.71 8.14 26.98
C THR A 150 7.30 8.41 26.49
N ALA A 151 7.04 9.65 26.05
CA ALA A 151 5.77 10.02 25.44
C ALA A 151 5.56 9.29 24.10
N ILE A 152 4.32 8.89 23.84
CA ILE A 152 3.93 8.28 22.55
C ILE A 152 3.63 9.40 21.54
N THR A 153 4.28 9.36 20.38
CA THR A 153 3.95 10.20 19.24
C THR A 153 3.30 9.33 18.15
N PRO A 154 1.96 9.37 17.99
CA PRO A 154 1.30 8.70 16.88
C PRO A 154 1.73 9.33 15.55
N VAL A 155 2.14 8.50 14.59
CA VAL A 155 2.51 8.93 13.24
C VAL A 155 1.44 8.43 12.28
N PHE A 156 0.85 9.35 11.52
CA PHE A 156 -0.24 9.05 10.60
C PHE A 156 0.08 9.49 9.18
N ARG A 157 -0.67 8.97 8.22
CA ARG A 157 -0.55 9.37 6.82
C ARG A 157 -1.17 10.76 6.62
N SER A 158 -0.38 11.68 6.11
CA SER A 158 -0.83 13.04 5.77
C SER A 158 -1.49 13.13 4.39
N ASP A 159 -1.44 12.03 3.60
CA ASP A 159 -2.09 11.86 2.31
C ASP A 159 -3.28 10.88 2.42
N GLY A 160 -4.18 10.91 1.44
CA GLY A 160 -5.23 9.88 1.33
C GLY A 160 -4.64 8.50 1.09
N SER A 161 -4.82 7.58 2.05
CA SER A 161 -4.07 6.33 2.13
C SER A 161 -4.95 5.10 2.32
N GLY A 162 -4.65 4.04 1.58
CA GLY A 162 -5.22 2.72 1.83
C GLY A 162 -4.76 2.10 3.15
N ASP A 163 -3.53 2.39 3.61
CA ASP A 163 -3.08 1.98 4.95
C ASP A 163 -3.94 2.62 6.05
N THR A 164 -4.31 3.92 5.89
CA THR A 164 -5.24 4.58 6.80
C THR A 164 -6.62 3.92 6.77
N TYR A 165 -7.10 3.54 5.58
CA TYR A 165 -8.34 2.80 5.44
C TYR A 165 -8.29 1.46 6.17
N ALA A 166 -7.26 0.64 5.95
CA ALA A 166 -7.12 -0.66 6.59
C ALA A 166 -7.03 -0.56 8.12
N LEU A 167 -6.23 0.39 8.64
CA LEU A 167 -6.15 0.65 10.08
C LEU A 167 -7.49 1.11 10.65
N SER A 168 -8.14 2.11 10.04
CA SER A 168 -9.40 2.67 10.53
C SER A 168 -10.56 1.69 10.46
N ASP A 169 -10.59 0.81 9.47
CA ASP A 169 -11.55 -0.30 9.37
C ASP A 169 -11.31 -1.32 10.50
N TYR A 170 -10.07 -1.71 10.76
CA TYR A 170 -9.74 -2.55 11.90
C TYR A 170 -10.14 -1.89 13.22
N LEU A 171 -9.74 -0.64 13.47
CA LEU A 171 -10.04 0.07 14.72
C LEU A 171 -11.55 0.28 14.93
N SER A 172 -12.33 0.47 13.85
CA SER A 172 -13.78 0.55 13.92
C SER A 172 -14.44 -0.77 14.33
N LYS A 173 -13.81 -1.91 14.02
CA LYS A 173 -14.31 -3.25 14.39
C LYS A 173 -13.97 -3.64 15.83
N VAL A 174 -12.95 -3.03 16.44
CA VAL A 174 -12.46 -3.38 17.79
C VAL A 174 -12.66 -2.28 18.82
N SER A 175 -13.09 -1.08 18.43
CA SER A 175 -13.35 0.06 19.32
C SER A 175 -14.61 0.82 18.92
N THR A 176 -15.64 0.74 19.79
CA THR A 176 -16.88 1.49 19.59
C THR A 176 -16.68 3.01 19.68
N VAL A 177 -15.72 3.46 20.47
CA VAL A 177 -15.35 4.89 20.54
C VAL A 177 -14.76 5.35 19.22
N TRP A 178 -13.78 4.60 18.67
CA TRP A 178 -13.21 4.90 17.36
C TRP A 178 -14.30 4.94 16.28
N LYS A 179 -15.12 3.88 16.20
CA LYS A 179 -16.21 3.77 15.22
C LYS A 179 -17.12 4.99 15.21
N ARG A 180 -17.51 5.49 16.40
CA ARG A 180 -18.44 6.63 16.54
C ARG A 180 -17.78 7.99 16.29
N THR A 181 -16.47 8.14 16.59
CA THR A 181 -15.79 9.45 16.55
C THR A 181 -14.92 9.66 15.32
N ARG A 182 -14.42 8.59 14.70
CA ARG A 182 -13.48 8.64 13.57
C ARG A 182 -13.96 7.87 12.34
N GLY A 183 -14.62 6.72 12.54
CA GLY A 183 -15.12 5.87 11.46
C GLY A 183 -14.01 5.24 10.63
N VAL A 184 -14.33 4.99 9.35
CA VAL A 184 -13.45 4.35 8.36
C VAL A 184 -13.28 5.29 7.18
N SER A 185 -12.02 5.62 6.85
CA SER A 185 -11.70 6.50 5.72
C SER A 185 -10.26 6.31 5.27
N THR A 186 -9.94 6.76 4.06
CA THR A 186 -8.57 6.93 3.57
C THR A 186 -7.88 8.15 4.17
N ALA A 187 -8.64 9.08 4.75
CA ALA A 187 -8.15 10.28 5.43
C ALA A 187 -8.89 10.45 6.76
N ILE A 188 -8.15 10.40 7.85
CA ILE A 188 -8.66 10.55 9.23
C ILE A 188 -8.03 11.80 9.85
N SER A 189 -8.85 12.60 10.54
CA SER A 189 -8.34 13.68 11.41
C SER A 189 -7.93 13.08 12.75
N PHE A 190 -6.64 13.06 13.04
CA PHE A 190 -6.09 12.58 14.31
C PHE A 190 -5.96 13.74 15.30
N PRO A 191 -6.27 13.53 16.60
CA PRO A 191 -6.24 14.62 17.60
C PRO A 191 -4.81 15.06 17.98
N THR A 192 -3.82 14.19 17.77
CA THR A 192 -2.42 14.41 18.13
C THR A 192 -1.51 13.59 17.23
N GLY A 193 -0.24 13.91 17.21
CA GLY A 193 0.78 13.15 16.47
C GLY A 193 1.38 13.94 15.31
N ALA A 194 2.06 13.23 14.41
CA ALA A 194 2.78 13.79 13.27
C ALA A 194 2.35 13.14 11.96
N GLY A 195 2.31 13.91 10.88
CA GLY A 195 1.97 13.43 9.54
C GLY A 195 3.21 13.00 8.76
N GLY A 196 3.13 11.82 8.11
CA GLY A 196 4.12 11.33 7.14
C GLY A 196 3.48 11.13 5.78
N ARG A 197 4.05 11.70 4.71
CA ARG A 197 3.54 11.50 3.35
C ARG A 197 3.99 10.15 2.79
N GLY A 198 3.04 9.32 2.41
CA GLY A 198 3.29 7.97 1.91
C GLY A 198 3.89 7.05 2.97
N ASN A 199 4.11 5.79 2.61
CA ASN A 199 4.81 4.84 3.48
C ASN A 199 6.25 5.28 3.79
N ALA A 200 6.94 5.88 2.82
CA ALA A 200 8.30 6.38 3.00
C ALA A 200 8.39 7.50 4.05
N GLY A 201 7.44 8.46 4.05
CA GLY A 201 7.41 9.55 5.03
C GLY A 201 7.16 9.06 6.45
N VAL A 202 6.22 8.10 6.63
CA VAL A 202 5.99 7.47 7.94
C VAL A 202 7.22 6.69 8.41
N SER A 203 7.83 5.89 7.52
CA SER A 203 9.05 5.13 7.82
C SER A 203 10.21 6.04 8.24
N ALA A 204 10.43 7.14 7.51
CA ALA A 204 11.49 8.09 7.80
C ALA A 204 11.28 8.81 9.15
N TYR A 205 10.02 9.11 9.50
CA TYR A 205 9.71 9.70 10.81
C TYR A 205 10.01 8.71 11.95
N LEU A 206 9.53 7.47 11.82
CA LEU A 206 9.78 6.42 12.81
C LEU A 206 11.26 6.18 13.05
N GLY A 207 12.07 6.09 11.99
CA GLY A 207 13.50 5.82 12.11
C GLY A 207 14.32 6.90 12.84
N ARG A 208 13.74 8.09 13.09
CA ARG A 208 14.45 9.25 13.65
C ARG A 208 13.92 9.74 15.00
N ASN A 209 12.71 9.33 15.38
CA ASN A 209 12.03 9.93 16.53
C ASN A 209 11.70 8.87 17.59
N ASP A 210 12.38 8.97 18.73
CA ASP A 210 12.13 8.13 19.90
C ASP A 210 10.70 8.34 20.43
N GLY A 211 10.02 7.28 20.81
CA GLY A 211 8.64 7.29 21.26
C GLY A 211 7.59 7.26 20.12
N ALA A 212 8.01 7.27 18.85
CA ALA A 212 7.09 7.26 17.73
C ALA A 212 6.44 5.89 17.51
N ILE A 213 5.15 5.89 17.13
CA ILE A 213 4.39 4.73 16.66
C ILE A 213 3.61 5.09 15.41
N GLY A 214 3.68 4.28 14.36
CA GLY A 214 3.04 4.56 13.09
C GLY A 214 2.53 3.30 12.40
N TYR A 215 1.76 3.47 11.33
CA TYR A 215 1.25 2.37 10.52
C TYR A 215 1.69 2.53 9.07
N LEU A 216 2.12 1.43 8.47
CA LEU A 216 2.63 1.41 7.09
C LEU A 216 2.67 -0.03 6.56
N GLY A 217 2.80 -0.16 5.24
CA GLY A 217 2.84 -1.47 4.57
C GLY A 217 4.00 -2.34 5.04
N ILE A 218 3.75 -3.65 5.15
CA ILE A 218 4.70 -4.65 5.64
C ILE A 218 6.07 -4.59 4.95
N SER A 219 6.12 -4.40 3.64
CA SER A 219 7.38 -4.31 2.88
C SER A 219 8.28 -3.16 3.34
N TYR A 220 7.68 -2.03 3.75
CA TYR A 220 8.43 -0.88 4.27
C TYR A 220 8.95 -1.11 5.69
N VAL A 221 8.14 -1.77 6.53
CA VAL A 221 8.58 -2.12 7.91
C VAL A 221 9.79 -3.02 7.87
N LEU A 222 9.70 -4.12 7.12
CA LEU A 222 10.76 -5.12 7.07
C LEU A 222 11.96 -4.64 6.25
N GLY A 223 11.72 -3.95 5.13
CA GLY A 223 12.78 -3.41 4.28
C GLY A 223 13.61 -2.31 4.93
N ASN A 224 13.03 -1.56 5.89
CA ASN A 224 13.74 -0.54 6.66
C ASN A 224 14.11 -1.00 8.08
N HIS A 225 13.97 -2.30 8.38
CA HIS A 225 14.32 -2.89 9.68
C HIS A 225 13.68 -2.18 10.89
N LEU A 226 12.42 -1.72 10.73
CA LEU A 226 11.69 -1.07 11.81
C LEU A 226 11.16 -2.11 12.82
N ASP A 227 11.17 -1.76 14.10
CA ASP A 227 10.48 -2.53 15.11
C ASP A 227 8.97 -2.41 14.91
N TYR A 228 8.24 -3.51 15.14
CA TYR A 228 6.79 -3.55 14.95
C TYR A 228 6.08 -4.30 16.08
N ALA A 229 4.83 -3.93 16.32
CA ALA A 229 3.99 -4.56 17.31
C ALA A 229 3.27 -5.80 16.74
N LEU A 230 3.09 -6.80 17.59
CA LEU A 230 2.14 -7.88 17.36
C LEU A 230 0.75 -7.41 17.79
N ILE A 231 -0.20 -7.45 16.88
CA ILE A 231 -1.54 -6.94 17.11
C ILE A 231 -2.50 -8.10 17.43
N GLU A 232 -3.28 -7.92 18.51
CA GLU A 232 -4.27 -8.90 18.94
C GLU A 232 -5.37 -9.06 17.89
N ASN A 233 -5.65 -10.31 17.52
CA ASN A 233 -6.78 -10.65 16.66
C ASN A 233 -8.01 -11.06 17.48
N ARG A 234 -9.14 -11.33 16.82
CA ARG A 234 -10.41 -11.69 17.49
C ARG A 234 -10.37 -13.01 18.26
N ALA A 235 -9.36 -13.87 18.00
CA ALA A 235 -9.13 -15.09 18.78
C ALA A 235 -8.29 -14.85 20.05
N GLY A 236 -7.95 -13.59 20.39
CA GLY A 236 -7.05 -13.26 21.49
C GLY A 236 -5.60 -13.69 21.25
N LYS A 237 -5.20 -13.89 19.99
CA LYS A 237 -3.85 -14.27 19.59
C LYS A 237 -3.11 -13.08 19.00
N PHE A 238 -1.78 -13.16 19.04
CA PHE A 238 -0.85 -12.15 18.51
C PHE A 238 -0.03 -12.75 17.36
N PRO A 239 -0.65 -13.00 16.18
CA PRO A 239 0.04 -13.62 15.06
C PRO A 239 1.17 -12.74 14.54
N ALA A 240 2.30 -13.36 14.23
CA ALA A 240 3.36 -12.67 13.52
C ALA A 240 2.88 -12.30 12.10
N PRO A 241 3.12 -11.04 11.65
CA PRO A 241 2.77 -10.66 10.29
C PRO A 241 3.69 -11.36 9.29
N GLY A 242 3.12 -11.80 8.18
CA GLY A 242 3.83 -12.47 7.10
C GLY A 242 2.86 -13.14 6.13
N VAL A 243 3.41 -13.73 5.07
CA VAL A 243 2.63 -14.33 3.98
C VAL A 243 1.54 -15.28 4.52
N GLU A 244 1.90 -16.21 5.41
CA GLU A 244 0.97 -17.22 5.94
C GLU A 244 -0.19 -16.60 6.74
N SER A 245 0.08 -15.62 7.60
CA SER A 245 -0.94 -14.97 8.43
C SER A 245 -1.85 -14.04 7.62
N ILE A 246 -1.33 -13.47 6.54
CA ILE A 246 -2.10 -12.68 5.57
C ILE A 246 -3.01 -13.60 4.74
N GLU A 247 -2.50 -14.75 4.27
CA GLU A 247 -3.32 -15.77 3.60
C GLU A 247 -4.45 -16.29 4.49
N ALA A 248 -4.15 -16.55 5.77
CA ALA A 248 -5.14 -16.99 6.74
C ALA A 248 -6.27 -15.96 6.88
N ALA A 249 -5.96 -14.66 6.89
CA ALA A 249 -6.95 -13.60 6.92
C ALA A 249 -7.83 -13.58 5.65
N ALA A 250 -7.22 -13.76 4.47
CA ALA A 250 -7.95 -13.78 3.21
C ALA A 250 -8.81 -15.04 3.03
N LYS A 251 -8.36 -16.19 3.55
CA LYS A 251 -9.14 -17.45 3.55
C LYS A 251 -10.37 -17.35 4.47
N ALA A 252 -10.21 -16.71 5.63
CA ALA A 252 -11.28 -16.55 6.61
C ALA A 252 -12.26 -15.41 6.27
N GLY A 253 -11.82 -14.42 5.50
CA GLY A 253 -12.66 -13.31 5.03
C GLY A 253 -13.55 -13.74 3.85
N ASN A 254 -14.75 -13.16 3.79
CA ASN A 254 -15.75 -13.45 2.75
C ASN A 254 -16.17 -12.21 1.93
N GLY A 255 -15.40 -11.13 1.99
CA GLY A 255 -15.73 -9.88 1.32
C GLY A 255 -14.52 -9.08 0.88
N VAL A 256 -14.76 -7.82 0.51
CA VAL A 256 -13.72 -6.85 0.12
C VAL A 256 -12.83 -6.42 1.28
N SER A 257 -13.35 -6.41 2.52
CA SER A 257 -12.58 -6.15 3.73
C SER A 257 -12.22 -7.47 4.41
N ILE A 258 -10.94 -7.68 4.65
CA ILE A 258 -10.38 -8.84 5.35
C ILE A 258 -9.69 -8.45 6.66
N THR A 259 -9.86 -7.21 7.11
CA THR A 259 -9.40 -6.76 8.43
C THR A 259 -10.24 -7.39 9.54
N SER A 260 -9.64 -7.60 10.70
CA SER A 260 -10.28 -8.22 11.86
C SER A 260 -11.00 -9.53 11.52
N PRO A 261 -10.28 -10.53 10.97
CA PRO A 261 -10.84 -11.83 10.60
C PRO A 261 -11.52 -12.51 11.81
N PRO A 262 -12.43 -13.47 11.59
CA PRO A 262 -13.18 -14.11 12.65
C PRO A 262 -12.26 -14.88 13.62
N ALA A 263 -12.76 -15.11 14.86
CA ALA A 263 -12.01 -15.83 15.89
C ALA A 263 -11.66 -17.28 15.51
N SER A 264 -12.37 -17.87 14.56
CA SER A 264 -12.06 -19.17 13.99
C SER A 264 -10.75 -19.23 13.16
N ALA A 265 -10.12 -18.07 12.93
CA ALA A 265 -8.83 -17.96 12.23
C ALA A 265 -7.73 -17.42 13.17
N PRO A 266 -7.27 -18.20 14.18
CA PRO A 266 -6.35 -17.70 15.21
C PRO A 266 -4.97 -17.29 14.68
N GLY A 267 -4.54 -17.80 13.52
CA GLY A 267 -3.29 -17.43 12.86
C GLY A 267 -3.38 -16.21 11.94
N ALA A 268 -4.59 -15.65 11.73
CA ALA A 268 -4.79 -14.57 10.80
C ALA A 268 -4.32 -13.21 11.35
N TYR A 269 -3.53 -12.47 10.55
CA TYR A 269 -3.09 -11.12 10.92
C TYR A 269 -4.25 -10.11 10.79
N PRO A 270 -4.54 -9.30 11.83
CA PRO A 270 -5.80 -8.56 11.89
C PRO A 270 -5.90 -7.34 10.97
N ILE A 271 -4.79 -6.80 10.47
CA ILE A 271 -4.80 -5.62 9.57
C ILE A 271 -4.30 -6.05 8.17
N SER A 272 -4.81 -7.19 7.70
CA SER A 272 -4.58 -7.65 6.33
C SER A 272 -5.54 -6.96 5.36
N THR A 273 -5.09 -6.70 4.12
CA THR A 273 -5.87 -5.97 3.13
C THR A 273 -5.57 -6.44 1.72
N PHE A 274 -6.56 -6.36 0.84
CA PHE A 274 -6.33 -6.39 -0.60
C PHE A 274 -5.84 -5.02 -1.08
N SER A 275 -4.95 -5.02 -2.06
CA SER A 275 -4.74 -3.87 -2.93
C SER A 275 -5.49 -4.11 -4.23
N TYR A 276 -6.12 -3.08 -4.76
CA TYR A 276 -6.95 -3.12 -5.96
C TYR A 276 -6.30 -2.31 -7.07
N ALA A 277 -6.23 -2.88 -8.27
CA ALA A 277 -6.17 -2.08 -9.48
C ALA A 277 -7.57 -1.53 -9.78
N ILE A 278 -7.65 -0.23 -9.99
CA ILE A 278 -8.87 0.47 -10.35
C ILE A 278 -8.70 0.91 -11.80
N VAL A 279 -9.59 0.46 -12.68
CA VAL A 279 -9.47 0.73 -14.11
C VAL A 279 -10.80 1.17 -14.69
N PRO A 280 -10.81 2.10 -15.65
CA PRO A 280 -12.00 2.41 -16.44
C PRO A 280 -12.47 1.16 -17.20
N LYS A 281 -13.79 0.97 -17.34
CA LYS A 281 -14.34 -0.12 -18.17
C LYS A 281 -13.98 0.02 -19.64
N SER A 282 -13.74 1.25 -20.10
CA SER A 282 -13.35 1.56 -21.47
C SER A 282 -12.06 2.38 -21.46
N SER A 283 -11.07 1.97 -22.22
CA SER A 283 -9.74 2.61 -22.32
C SER A 283 -9.19 2.44 -23.73
N SER A 284 -8.52 3.45 -24.25
CA SER A 284 -7.75 3.35 -25.50
C SER A 284 -6.61 2.32 -25.39
N ASN A 285 -6.18 2.00 -24.17
CA ASN A 285 -5.14 1.03 -23.86
C ASN A 285 -5.69 -0.31 -23.35
N ALA A 286 -6.98 -0.63 -23.63
CA ALA A 286 -7.67 -1.79 -23.05
C ALA A 286 -6.91 -3.11 -23.21
N ASP A 287 -6.35 -3.39 -24.40
CA ASP A 287 -5.60 -4.62 -24.66
C ASP A 287 -4.33 -4.71 -23.80
N ALA A 288 -3.58 -3.64 -23.72
CA ALA A 288 -2.36 -3.57 -22.91
C ALA A 288 -2.69 -3.67 -21.40
N LEU A 289 -3.78 -3.01 -20.96
CA LEU A 289 -4.27 -3.11 -19.59
C LEU A 289 -4.68 -4.55 -19.23
N ARG A 290 -5.49 -5.21 -20.08
CA ARG A 290 -5.89 -6.60 -19.88
C ARG A 290 -4.68 -7.52 -19.78
N ALA A 291 -3.73 -7.35 -20.67
CA ALA A 291 -2.51 -8.17 -20.69
C ALA A 291 -1.66 -7.95 -19.44
N PHE A 292 -1.43 -6.69 -19.02
CA PHE A 292 -0.67 -6.36 -17.81
C PHE A 292 -1.39 -6.85 -16.54
N LEU A 293 -2.69 -6.61 -16.40
CA LEU A 293 -3.46 -7.05 -15.24
C LEU A 293 -3.52 -8.57 -15.14
N THR A 294 -3.71 -9.27 -16.28
CA THR A 294 -3.63 -10.74 -16.30
C THR A 294 -2.26 -11.22 -15.85
N TYR A 295 -1.18 -10.60 -16.34
CA TYR A 295 0.17 -10.91 -15.86
C TYR A 295 0.31 -10.66 -14.36
N ALA A 296 -0.15 -9.51 -13.84
CA ALA A 296 -0.02 -9.14 -12.42
C ALA A 296 -0.72 -10.15 -11.50
N VAL A 297 -1.95 -10.57 -11.84
CA VAL A 297 -2.72 -11.52 -11.02
C VAL A 297 -2.34 -13.00 -11.25
N THR A 298 -1.45 -13.30 -12.20
CA THR A 298 -0.99 -14.67 -12.49
C THR A 298 0.53 -14.80 -12.31
N THR A 299 1.29 -14.68 -13.38
CA THR A 299 2.76 -14.86 -13.40
C THR A 299 3.47 -13.88 -12.45
N GLY A 300 2.95 -12.67 -12.32
CA GLY A 300 3.49 -11.62 -11.45
C GLY A 300 3.42 -11.96 -9.96
N GLN A 301 2.46 -12.82 -9.55
CA GLN A 301 2.29 -13.20 -8.14
C GLN A 301 3.54 -13.85 -7.53
N LYS A 302 4.40 -14.49 -8.32
CA LYS A 302 5.66 -15.10 -7.86
C LYS A 302 6.61 -14.13 -7.16
N PHE A 303 6.50 -12.82 -7.42
CA PHE A 303 7.33 -11.80 -6.78
C PHE A 303 6.80 -11.37 -5.40
N GLY A 304 5.54 -11.72 -5.10
CA GLY A 304 4.86 -11.32 -3.87
C GLY A 304 5.57 -11.76 -2.60
N PRO A 305 5.85 -13.08 -2.41
CA PRO A 305 6.38 -13.59 -1.13
C PRO A 305 7.68 -12.94 -0.68
N ALA A 306 8.60 -12.65 -1.60
CA ALA A 306 9.87 -11.96 -1.29
C ALA A 306 9.67 -10.52 -0.77
N LEU A 307 8.52 -9.91 -1.06
CA LEU A 307 8.10 -8.58 -0.61
C LEU A 307 6.99 -8.65 0.45
N GLN A 308 6.71 -9.84 1.00
CA GLN A 308 5.67 -10.10 1.99
C GLN A 308 4.24 -9.82 1.50
N PHE A 309 4.01 -9.96 0.20
CA PHE A 309 2.67 -10.04 -0.37
C PHE A 309 2.27 -11.51 -0.47
N ALA A 310 1.09 -11.83 0.04
CA ALA A 310 0.56 -13.17 -0.04
C ALA A 310 -0.08 -13.44 -1.42
N PRO A 311 -0.07 -14.69 -1.90
CA PRO A 311 -0.76 -15.07 -3.12
C PRO A 311 -2.27 -14.80 -3.02
N LEU A 312 -2.87 -14.42 -4.15
CA LEU A 312 -4.32 -14.24 -4.22
C LEU A 312 -5.05 -15.59 -4.10
N PRO A 313 -6.13 -15.70 -3.32
CA PRO A 313 -6.95 -16.91 -3.25
C PRO A 313 -7.52 -17.29 -4.62
N ALA A 314 -7.66 -18.58 -4.91
CA ALA A 314 -8.16 -19.10 -6.20
C ALA A 314 -9.53 -18.51 -6.59
N ARG A 315 -10.43 -18.31 -5.59
CA ARG A 315 -11.75 -17.68 -5.82
C ARG A 315 -11.63 -16.23 -6.31
N VAL A 316 -10.62 -15.48 -5.79
CA VAL A 316 -10.35 -14.10 -6.20
C VAL A 316 -9.82 -14.10 -7.63
N LEU A 317 -8.85 -14.95 -7.93
CA LEU A 317 -8.28 -15.08 -9.29
C LEU A 317 -9.33 -15.41 -10.35
N ALA A 318 -10.31 -16.27 -10.02
CA ALA A 318 -11.41 -16.60 -10.94
C ALA A 318 -12.28 -15.35 -11.24
N ALA A 319 -12.64 -14.60 -10.22
CA ALA A 319 -13.41 -13.35 -10.34
C ALA A 319 -12.63 -12.27 -11.11
N ASP A 320 -11.32 -12.16 -10.84
CA ASP A 320 -10.44 -11.18 -11.51
C ASP A 320 -10.35 -11.45 -13.01
N ARG A 321 -10.15 -12.69 -13.43
CA ARG A 321 -10.12 -13.07 -14.85
C ARG A 321 -11.41 -12.66 -15.57
N ALA A 322 -12.57 -12.93 -14.96
CA ALA A 322 -13.86 -12.53 -15.52
C ALA A 322 -14.03 -11.02 -15.57
N THR A 323 -13.48 -10.26 -14.61
CA THR A 323 -13.54 -8.80 -14.60
C THR A 323 -12.59 -8.19 -15.63
N ILE A 324 -11.35 -8.68 -15.68
CA ILE A 324 -10.32 -8.21 -16.63
C ILE A 324 -10.77 -8.40 -18.06
N SER A 325 -11.42 -9.54 -18.42
CA SER A 325 -11.88 -9.80 -19.77
C SER A 325 -12.97 -8.82 -20.27
N ARG A 326 -13.61 -8.07 -19.37
CA ARG A 326 -14.68 -7.09 -19.69
C ARG A 326 -14.16 -5.66 -19.88
N ILE A 327 -12.88 -5.40 -19.70
CA ILE A 327 -12.25 -4.09 -19.99
C ILE A 327 -12.23 -3.92 -21.52
N ARG A 328 -12.74 -2.81 -22.02
CA ARG A 328 -12.92 -2.53 -23.47
C ARG A 328 -12.16 -1.28 -23.89
#